data_7782ca30c845237b8f1868927c9e971e
#
_entry.id   7782ca30c845237b8f1868927c9e971e
#
_cell.length_a   1.000
_cell.length_b   1.000
_cell.length_c   1.000
_cell.angle_alpha   90.00
_cell.angle_beta   90.00
_cell.angle_gamma   90.00
#
_symmetry.space_group_name_H-M   'P 1'
#
loop_
_entity.id
_entity.type
_entity.pdbx_description
1 polymer ?
#
loop_
_entity_poly.entity_id
_entity_poly.type
_entity_poly.pdbx_seq_one_letter_code
_entity_poly.pdbx_strand_id
1 'polypeptide(L)'
;MRKTKSRERVRILSLVIVLLLLPTMMFAIPKSGKKVTLNLESVTVKEFFDALRQQTGLSFVYNTEQTKSLKPITIHVKDETVDSVLRTVLNGTGLTYSMERDIVTISKAEQQGDKRSATGIVSDLSLI
;
A
#
# COMPACT_ATOMS: atom_id res chain seq x y z
N MET A 1 -4.36 45.33 37.20
CA MET A 1 -5.35 44.85 36.23
C MET A 1 -4.83 44.74 34.84
N ARG A 2 -4.09 45.69 34.34
CA ARG A 2 -3.52 45.63 33.00
C ARG A 2 -2.56 44.44 32.82
N LYS A 3 -1.78 44.15 33.85
CA LYS A 3 -0.86 43.02 33.83
C LYS A 3 -1.57 41.67 33.72
N THR A 4 -2.73 41.55 34.34
CA THR A 4 -3.51 40.33 34.32
C THR A 4 -4.07 40.07 32.92
N LYS A 5 -4.60 41.09 32.27
CA LYS A 5 -5.11 40.97 30.91
C LYS A 5 -4.00 40.61 29.91
N SER A 6 -2.83 41.23 30.11
CA SER A 6 -1.68 40.93 29.28
C SER A 6 -1.24 39.47 29.42
N ARG A 7 -1.23 38.96 30.63
CA ARG A 7 -0.87 37.55 30.88
C ARG A 7 -1.88 36.61 30.27
N GLU A 8 -3.14 36.91 30.36
CA GLU A 8 -4.19 36.12 29.76
C GLU A 8 -4.08 36.07 28.25
N ARG A 9 -3.79 37.21 27.63
CA ARG A 9 -3.57 37.26 26.17
C ARG A 9 -2.39 36.41 25.74
N VAL A 10 -1.31 36.47 26.49
CA VAL A 10 -0.13 35.69 26.22
C VAL A 10 -0.43 34.20 26.37
N ARG A 11 -1.19 33.82 27.39
CA ARG A 11 -1.61 32.43 27.56
C ARG A 11 -2.48 31.95 26.41
N ILE A 12 -3.44 32.76 26.02
CA ILE A 12 -4.33 32.41 24.89
C ILE A 12 -3.53 32.31 23.60
N LEU A 13 -2.63 33.26 23.35
CA LEU A 13 -1.77 33.23 22.19
C LEU A 13 -0.86 32.00 22.19
N SER A 14 -0.32 31.64 23.34
CA SER A 14 0.49 30.45 23.48
C SER A 14 -0.30 29.19 23.19
N LEU A 15 -1.51 29.08 23.71
CA LEU A 15 -2.39 27.95 23.44
C LEU A 15 -2.78 27.86 21.97
N VAL A 16 -3.05 28.99 21.34
CA VAL A 16 -3.39 29.04 19.92
C VAL A 16 -2.20 28.60 19.08
N ILE A 17 -1.00 29.03 19.40
CA ILE A 17 0.21 28.64 18.72
C ILE A 17 0.45 27.13 18.86
N VAL A 18 0.29 26.58 20.05
CA VAL A 18 0.42 25.16 20.30
C VAL A 18 -0.62 24.38 19.52
N LEU A 19 -1.84 24.88 19.49
CA LEU A 19 -2.93 24.26 18.75
C LEU A 19 -2.67 24.29 17.24
N LEU A 20 -2.08 25.36 16.73
CA LEU A 20 -1.73 25.49 15.32
C LEU A 20 -0.55 24.59 14.93
N LEU A 21 0.34 24.31 15.86
CA LEU A 21 1.48 23.42 15.60
C LEU A 21 1.10 21.94 15.62
N LEU A 22 0.05 21.60 16.36
CA LEU A 22 -0.42 20.22 16.45
C LEU A 22 -0.85 19.62 15.11
N PRO A 23 -1.57 20.34 14.25
CA PRO A 23 -2.02 19.77 12.99
C PRO A 23 -0.93 19.51 11.99
N THR A 24 0.26 20.04 12.18
CA THR A 24 1.33 19.80 11.21
C THR A 24 1.89 18.39 11.25
N MET A 25 1.44 17.59 12.20
CA MET A 25 1.81 16.17 12.23
C MET A 25 0.93 15.31 11.36
N MET A 26 0.24 15.88 10.48
CA MET A 26 -0.55 15.15 9.61
C MET A 26 0.16 14.67 8.45
N PHE A 27 0.54 13.76 8.32
CA PHE A 27 0.30 12.59 7.73
C PHE A 27 0.02 12.70 6.27
N ALA A 28 0.90 12.13 5.58
CA ALA A 28 0.62 11.60 4.29
C ALA A 28 -0.29 10.39 4.50
N ILE A 29 -1.49 10.46 4.01
CA ILE A 29 -2.37 9.32 4.01
C ILE A 29 -1.80 8.32 3.02
N PRO A 30 -1.46 7.10 3.44
CA PRO A 30 -0.96 6.10 2.51
C PRO A 30 -2.02 5.79 1.46
N LYS A 31 -1.58 5.53 0.24
CA LYS A 31 -2.47 5.29 -0.88
C LYS A 31 -3.51 4.21 -0.63
N SER A 32 -3.16 3.20 0.11
CA SER A 32 -4.08 2.13 0.44
C SER A 32 -4.90 2.40 1.69
N GLY A 33 -4.40 3.25 2.56
CA GLY A 33 -5.05 3.57 3.84
C GLY A 33 -5.22 2.41 4.79
N LYS A 34 -5.05 1.19 4.33
CA LYS A 34 -5.30 -0.01 5.13
C LYS A 34 -3.99 -0.57 5.65
N LYS A 35 -3.97 -0.88 6.93
CA LYS A 35 -2.81 -1.47 7.60
C LYS A 35 -3.12 -2.88 8.04
N VAL A 36 -2.10 -3.70 8.06
CA VAL A 36 -2.21 -5.11 8.46
C VAL A 36 -1.09 -5.48 9.40
N THR A 37 -1.38 -6.45 10.24
CA THR A 37 -0.40 -7.11 11.10
C THR A 37 -0.39 -8.57 10.71
N LEU A 38 0.74 -9.05 10.22
CA LEU A 38 0.88 -10.41 9.75
C LEU A 38 2.03 -11.10 10.49
N ASN A 39 1.77 -12.31 10.90
CA ASN A 39 2.76 -13.18 11.50
C ASN A 39 2.59 -14.56 10.86
N LEU A 40 3.18 -14.71 9.67
CA LEU A 40 3.00 -15.90 8.86
C LEU A 40 4.34 -16.59 8.62
N GLU A 41 4.36 -17.89 8.77
CA GLU A 41 5.56 -18.70 8.53
C GLU A 41 5.24 -19.81 7.54
N SER A 42 5.97 -19.84 6.45
CA SER A 42 5.90 -20.87 5.41
C SER A 42 4.47 -21.15 4.94
N VAL A 43 3.71 -20.08 4.72
CA VAL A 43 2.34 -20.20 4.23
C VAL A 43 2.30 -20.13 2.71
N THR A 44 1.24 -20.67 2.13
CA THR A 44 1.03 -20.57 0.70
C THR A 44 0.61 -19.16 0.31
N VAL A 45 0.75 -18.84 -0.97
CA VAL A 45 0.30 -17.54 -1.50
C VAL A 45 -1.19 -17.34 -1.24
N LYS A 46 -1.97 -18.39 -1.36
CA LYS A 46 -3.41 -18.33 -1.09
C LYS A 46 -3.68 -17.96 0.36
N GLU A 47 -3.01 -18.62 1.29
CA GLU A 47 -3.16 -18.32 2.73
C GLU A 47 -2.74 -16.89 3.05
N PHE A 48 -1.69 -16.41 2.42
CA PHE A 48 -1.23 -15.05 2.57
C PHE A 48 -2.30 -14.04 2.11
N PHE A 49 -2.86 -14.24 0.92
CA PHE A 49 -3.91 -13.34 0.44
C PHE A 49 -5.20 -13.46 1.24
N ASP A 50 -5.54 -14.65 1.73
CA ASP A 50 -6.69 -14.81 2.60
C ASP A 50 -6.52 -14.05 3.92
N ALA A 51 -5.32 -14.06 4.49
CA ALA A 51 -5.02 -13.30 5.70
C ALA A 51 -5.15 -11.79 5.46
N LEU A 52 -4.63 -11.30 4.33
CA LEU A 52 -4.79 -9.89 3.96
C LEU A 52 -6.26 -9.53 3.78
N ARG A 53 -7.00 -10.37 3.09
CA ARG A 53 -8.42 -10.15 2.84
C ARG A 53 -9.23 -10.09 4.11
N GLN A 54 -8.95 -10.96 5.07
CA GLN A 54 -9.63 -10.96 6.35
C GLN A 54 -9.43 -9.67 7.13
N GLN A 55 -8.24 -9.10 7.06
CA GLN A 55 -7.93 -7.88 7.81
C GLN A 55 -8.36 -6.60 7.11
N THR A 56 -8.41 -6.61 5.79
CA THR A 56 -8.61 -5.39 5.01
C THR A 56 -9.94 -5.35 4.25
N GLY A 57 -10.54 -6.49 4.00
CA GLY A 57 -11.72 -6.57 3.13
C GLY A 57 -11.40 -6.41 1.65
N LEU A 58 -10.13 -6.31 1.27
CA LEU A 58 -9.73 -6.19 -0.12
C LEU A 58 -9.96 -7.50 -0.87
N SER A 59 -10.29 -7.38 -2.15
CA SER A 59 -10.39 -8.52 -3.04
C SER A 59 -9.08 -8.70 -3.79
N PHE A 60 -8.59 -9.91 -3.86
CA PHE A 60 -7.34 -10.22 -4.57
C PHE A 60 -7.65 -11.08 -5.79
N VAL A 61 -7.20 -10.61 -6.94
CA VAL A 61 -7.34 -11.32 -8.21
C VAL A 61 -5.95 -11.72 -8.67
N TYR A 62 -5.75 -13.00 -8.85
CA TYR A 62 -4.45 -13.51 -9.28
C TYR A 62 -4.64 -14.83 -10.05
N ASN A 63 -3.66 -15.13 -10.89
CA ASN A 63 -3.67 -16.39 -11.64
C ASN A 63 -2.98 -17.47 -10.81
N THR A 64 -3.72 -18.53 -10.52
CA THR A 64 -3.22 -19.64 -9.69
C THR A 64 -1.98 -20.28 -10.31
N GLU A 65 -1.93 -20.39 -11.62
CA GLU A 65 -0.78 -20.99 -12.31
C GLU A 65 0.51 -20.16 -12.09
N GLN A 66 0.37 -18.85 -12.05
CA GLN A 66 1.51 -17.96 -11.82
C GLN A 66 1.99 -18.01 -10.38
N THR A 67 1.11 -18.35 -9.45
CA THR A 67 1.44 -18.38 -8.02
C THR A 67 1.88 -19.75 -7.53
N LYS A 68 1.58 -20.82 -8.26
CA LYS A 68 1.96 -22.19 -7.88
C LYS A 68 3.46 -22.37 -7.69
N SER A 69 4.24 -21.71 -8.50
CA SER A 69 5.69 -21.84 -8.47
C SER A 69 6.35 -21.00 -7.39
N LEU A 70 5.60 -20.18 -6.70
CA LEU A 70 6.15 -19.33 -5.66
C LEU A 70 6.48 -20.14 -4.41
N LYS A 71 7.58 -19.77 -3.80
CA LYS A 71 8.01 -20.38 -2.54
C LYS A 71 7.05 -20.01 -1.42
N PRO A 72 6.98 -20.82 -0.36
CA PRO A 72 6.21 -20.44 0.82
C PRO A 72 6.61 -19.06 1.33
N ILE A 73 5.63 -18.32 1.82
CA ILE A 73 5.81 -16.96 2.27
C ILE A 73 5.99 -16.93 3.78
N THR A 74 7.04 -16.27 4.22
CA THR A 74 7.25 -15.96 5.63
C THR A 74 7.33 -14.46 5.78
N ILE A 75 6.45 -13.89 6.58
CA ILE A 75 6.40 -12.45 6.79
C ILE A 75 5.91 -12.12 8.19
N HIS A 76 6.62 -11.21 8.82
CA HIS A 76 6.30 -10.70 10.15
C HIS A 76 6.26 -9.19 10.08
N VAL A 77 5.08 -8.62 10.09
CA VAL A 77 4.88 -7.17 10.02
C VAL A 77 3.82 -6.74 11.03
N LYS A 78 3.98 -5.53 11.52
CA LYS A 78 3.04 -4.94 12.45
C LYS A 78 2.68 -3.55 11.97
N ASP A 79 1.38 -3.28 11.83
CA ASP A 79 0.88 -1.98 11.38
C ASP A 79 1.51 -1.48 10.08
N GLU A 80 1.72 -2.39 9.15
CA GLU A 80 2.25 -2.06 7.84
C GLU A 80 1.11 -1.85 6.84
N THR A 81 1.35 -0.99 5.86
CA THR A 81 0.37 -0.79 4.80
C THR A 81 0.34 -2.02 3.87
N VAL A 82 -0.82 -2.29 3.30
CA VAL A 82 -0.97 -3.37 2.32
C VAL A 82 0.01 -3.19 1.16
N ASP A 83 0.21 -1.96 0.72
CA ASP A 83 1.15 -1.63 -0.35
C ASP A 83 2.57 -2.08 0.00
N SER A 84 3.03 -1.75 1.19
CA SER A 84 4.36 -2.13 1.68
C SER A 84 4.51 -3.66 1.76
N VAL A 85 3.50 -4.33 2.30
CA VAL A 85 3.50 -5.79 2.43
C VAL A 85 3.55 -6.46 1.07
N LEU A 86 2.75 -6.01 0.12
CA LEU A 86 2.73 -6.57 -1.23
C LEU A 86 4.07 -6.37 -1.94
N ARG A 87 4.65 -5.21 -1.83
CA ARG A 87 6.00 -4.96 -2.39
C ARG A 87 7.03 -5.91 -1.84
N THR A 88 7.01 -6.09 -0.53
CA THR A 88 7.96 -6.98 0.14
C THR A 88 7.80 -8.42 -0.31
N VAL A 89 6.58 -8.92 -0.35
CA VAL A 89 6.30 -10.31 -0.70
C VAL A 89 6.53 -10.59 -2.18
N LEU A 90 6.14 -9.66 -3.05
CA LEU A 90 6.26 -9.86 -4.50
C LEU A 90 7.65 -9.53 -5.03
N ASN A 91 8.50 -8.92 -4.24
CA ASN A 91 9.86 -8.60 -4.63
C ASN A 91 10.63 -9.88 -5.00
N GLY A 92 11.23 -9.90 -6.17
CA GLY A 92 11.98 -11.04 -6.63
C GLY A 92 11.16 -12.20 -7.21
N THR A 93 9.84 -12.09 -7.23
CA THR A 93 8.98 -13.14 -7.78
C THR A 93 8.64 -12.95 -9.24
N GLY A 94 8.96 -11.81 -9.83
CA GLY A 94 8.53 -11.46 -11.18
C GLY A 94 7.08 -11.04 -11.28
N LEU A 95 6.39 -10.94 -10.17
CA LEU A 95 5.01 -10.50 -10.12
C LEU A 95 4.94 -9.04 -9.68
N THR A 96 3.91 -8.37 -10.13
CA THR A 96 3.59 -7.01 -9.73
C THR A 96 2.12 -6.94 -9.35
N TYR A 97 1.69 -5.83 -8.80
CA TYR A 97 0.29 -5.66 -8.46
C TYR A 97 -0.19 -4.27 -8.88
N SER A 98 -1.48 -4.18 -9.11
CA SER A 98 -2.17 -2.90 -9.24
C SER A 98 -3.33 -2.88 -8.27
N MET A 99 -3.62 -1.73 -7.73
CA MET A 99 -4.70 -1.57 -6.77
C MET A 99 -5.67 -0.52 -7.28
N GLU A 100 -6.90 -0.94 -7.46
CA GLU A 100 -7.99 -0.05 -7.86
C GLU A 100 -9.15 -0.23 -6.89
N ARG A 101 -9.46 0.84 -6.16
CA ARG A 101 -10.48 0.81 -5.11
C ARG A 101 -10.19 -0.29 -4.11
N ASP A 102 -11.02 -1.32 -4.07
CA ASP A 102 -10.88 -2.44 -3.14
C ASP A 102 -10.42 -3.73 -3.82
N ILE A 103 -9.93 -3.62 -5.05
CA ILE A 103 -9.46 -4.76 -5.82
C ILE A 103 -7.95 -4.65 -6.05
N VAL A 104 -7.25 -5.71 -5.69
CA VAL A 104 -5.81 -5.83 -5.94
C VAL A 104 -5.63 -6.93 -6.98
N THR A 105 -5.05 -6.56 -8.11
CA THR A 105 -4.79 -7.50 -9.20
C THR A 105 -3.30 -7.81 -9.24
N ILE A 106 -2.96 -9.08 -9.20
CA ILE A 106 -1.59 -9.56 -9.26
C ILE A 106 -1.34 -10.09 -10.68
N SER A 107 -0.27 -9.64 -11.30
CA SER A 107 0.08 -10.05 -12.66
C SER A 107 1.59 -10.15 -12.82
N LYS A 108 2.02 -10.75 -13.91
CA LYS A 108 3.44 -10.75 -14.23
C LYS A 108 3.88 -9.35 -14.65
N ALA A 109 5.03 -8.94 -14.16
CA ALA A 109 5.60 -7.64 -14.52
C ALA A 109 5.81 -7.52 -16.03
N GLU A 110 6.22 -8.59 -16.67
CA GLU A 110 6.43 -8.63 -18.12
C GLU A 110 5.14 -8.38 -18.89
N GLN A 111 4.02 -8.95 -18.44
CA GLN A 111 2.74 -8.76 -19.12
C GLN A 111 2.29 -7.31 -19.09
N GLN A 112 2.61 -6.62 -18.01
CA GLN A 112 2.27 -5.22 -17.91
C GLN A 112 3.12 -4.35 -18.84
N GLY A 113 4.39 -4.68 -18.98
CA GLY A 113 5.26 -4.08 -19.96
C GLY A 113 4.85 -4.43 -21.39
N ASP A 114 4.47 -5.68 -21.63
CA ASP A 114 4.05 -6.15 -22.92
C ASP A 114 2.79 -5.46 -23.42
N LYS A 115 1.84 -5.19 -22.55
CA LYS A 115 0.65 -4.45 -22.94
C LYS A 115 0.97 -3.06 -23.46
N ARG A 116 1.91 -2.39 -22.84
CA ARG A 116 2.38 -1.09 -23.33
C ARG A 116 3.16 -1.22 -24.61
N SER A 117 4.02 -2.20 -24.67
CA SER A 117 4.81 -2.50 -25.84
C SER A 117 3.92 -2.93 -26.99
N ALA A 118 2.95 -3.76 -26.72
CA ALA A 118 2.02 -4.22 -27.74
C ALA A 118 1.27 -3.06 -28.39
N THR A 119 0.87 -2.07 -27.59
CA THR A 119 0.21 -0.90 -28.13
C THR A 119 1.13 -0.08 -29.03
N GLY A 120 2.40 0.06 -28.68
CA GLY A 120 3.38 0.73 -29.51
C GLY A 120 3.82 -0.11 -30.69
N ILE A 121 3.99 -1.39 -30.50
CA ILE A 121 4.47 -2.32 -31.52
C ILE A 121 3.44 -2.54 -32.62
N VAL A 122 2.18 -2.55 -32.27
CA VAL A 122 1.12 -2.71 -33.26
C VAL A 122 1.24 -1.68 -34.36
N SER A 123 1.51 -0.44 -34.01
CA SER A 123 1.73 0.59 -35.02
C SER A 123 3.02 0.34 -35.80
N ASP A 124 4.05 -0.16 -35.16
CA ASP A 124 5.30 -0.47 -35.83
C ASP A 124 5.16 -1.64 -36.78
N LEU A 125 4.45 -2.66 -36.38
CA LEU A 125 4.23 -3.83 -37.22
C LEU A 125 3.40 -3.50 -38.44
N SER A 126 2.50 -2.58 -38.33
CA SER A 126 1.71 -2.14 -39.44
C SER A 126 2.52 -1.43 -40.51
N LEU A 127 3.69 -0.97 -40.16
CA LEU A 127 4.60 -0.29 -41.08
C LEU A 127 5.43 -1.26 -41.90
N ILE A 128 5.52 -2.48 -41.44
CA ILE A 128 6.29 -3.49 -42.13
C ILE A 128 5.43 -4.21 -43.13
#